data_d90632924408c071ea7cb38b2529b3ad
#
_entry.id   d90632924408c071ea7cb38b2529b3ad
#
_cell.length_a   1.000
_cell.length_b   1.000
_cell.length_c   1.000
_cell.angle_alpha   90.00
_cell.angle_beta   90.00
_cell.angle_gamma   90.00
#
_symmetry.space_group_name_H-M   'P 1'
#
loop_
_entity.id
_entity.type
_entity.pdbx_description
1 polymer ?
#
loop_
_entity_poly.entity_id
_entity_poly.type
_entity_poly.pdbx_seq_one_letter_code
_entity_poly.pdbx_strand_id
1 'polypeptide(L)'
;KGKRCVVDLEGLEGQSFSGKWRFTFYAGCDLIDLQAVVETKKDARALLYHTGLTCDPKVKAVSWIGLDDKAHEVKATSREAQPEKTRNRAIALETQTGSVALFPPPHRYFYPLDEAYNLGFTWHGTGFMEEVPGFGIGIRQDLEGDRRWVPWSNAPPGTSQELGIFWLPSFDRGGKIFDRVRAYTHGDRFPVVPGHKTFTSHYHIEHATKLIEAREKKGKAALPPALRKPEFVEVFKESGMQIVHLAEFHNRLGRSRRDPDKALPLLKTLHDECVRLSDKGFLLLPGEEPNVHLGGHWISFFPRPV
;
A
#
# COMPACT_ATOMS: atom_id res chain seq x y z
N LYS A 1 -30.61 12.54 14.84
CA LYS A 1 -30.78 12.55 13.37
C LYS A 1 -29.38 12.72 12.76
N GLY A 2 -28.73 11.62 12.44
CA GLY A 2 -27.36 11.61 11.90
C GLY A 2 -27.36 11.63 10.38
N LYS A 3 -26.18 11.93 9.80
CA LYS A 3 -25.97 11.88 8.35
C LYS A 3 -25.49 10.50 7.87
N ARG A 4 -25.56 9.49 8.73
CA ARG A 4 -25.16 8.11 8.40
C ARG A 4 -26.15 7.10 8.96
N CYS A 5 -26.30 5.98 8.27
CA CYS A 5 -27.02 4.80 8.70
C CYS A 5 -26.01 3.65 8.84
N VAL A 6 -26.01 2.97 9.95
CA VAL A 6 -25.18 1.80 10.21
C VAL A 6 -26.08 0.58 10.32
N VAL A 7 -25.75 -0.47 9.60
CA VAL A 7 -26.43 -1.77 9.62
C VAL A 7 -25.41 -2.83 10.00
N ASP A 8 -25.62 -3.47 11.14
CA ASP A 8 -24.80 -4.58 11.61
C ASP A 8 -25.54 -5.91 11.32
N LEU A 9 -24.85 -6.84 10.68
CA LEU A 9 -25.30 -8.24 10.48
C LEU A 9 -24.44 -9.12 11.38
N GLU A 10 -25.01 -9.58 12.46
CA GLU A 10 -24.36 -10.42 13.47
C GLU A 10 -24.15 -11.86 12.95
N GLY A 11 -23.29 -12.62 13.63
CA GLY A 11 -23.07 -14.03 13.36
C GLY A 11 -21.94 -14.32 12.37
N LEU A 12 -21.02 -13.37 12.18
CA LEU A 12 -19.78 -13.66 11.47
C LEU A 12 -18.88 -14.51 12.36
N GLU A 13 -18.58 -15.72 11.92
CA GLU A 13 -17.70 -16.66 12.63
C GLU A 13 -16.70 -17.29 11.67
N GLY A 14 -15.47 -17.43 12.10
CA GLY A 14 -14.44 -18.12 11.35
C GLY A 14 -13.20 -18.42 12.19
N GLN A 15 -12.72 -19.65 12.13
CA GLN A 15 -11.55 -20.14 12.86
C GLN A 15 -11.63 -19.87 14.37
N SER A 16 -11.08 -18.78 14.85
CA SER A 16 -11.10 -18.40 16.27
C SER A 16 -11.62 -16.98 16.48
N PHE A 17 -12.22 -16.41 15.45
CA PHE A 17 -12.80 -15.08 15.46
C PHE A 17 -14.31 -15.16 15.39
N SER A 18 -14.96 -14.21 16.04
CA SER A 18 -16.40 -13.97 15.94
C SER A 18 -16.67 -12.47 15.80
N GLY A 19 -17.79 -12.13 15.23
CA GLY A 19 -18.12 -10.73 15.03
C GLY A 19 -19.32 -10.50 14.11
N LYS A 20 -19.22 -9.47 13.31
CA LYS A 20 -20.29 -9.00 12.44
C LYS A 20 -19.79 -8.31 11.18
N TRP A 21 -20.65 -8.29 10.18
CA TRP A 21 -20.53 -7.37 9.06
C TRP A 21 -21.18 -6.05 9.41
N ARG A 22 -20.46 -4.94 9.19
CA ARG A 22 -20.98 -3.59 9.37
C ARG A 22 -21.02 -2.87 8.05
N PHE A 23 -22.18 -2.38 7.68
CA PHE A 23 -22.38 -1.53 6.53
C PHE A 23 -22.68 -0.11 7.01
N THR A 24 -21.93 0.87 6.53
CA THR A 24 -22.20 2.27 6.79
C THR A 24 -22.57 2.99 5.51
N PHE A 25 -23.74 3.60 5.50
CA PHE A 25 -24.28 4.42 4.42
C PHE A 25 -24.25 5.88 4.85
N TYR A 26 -23.88 6.76 3.94
CA TYR A 26 -23.76 8.18 4.21
C TYR A 26 -24.81 8.96 3.40
N ALA A 27 -25.56 9.85 4.02
CA ALA A 27 -26.57 10.65 3.35
C ALA A 27 -25.96 11.53 2.26
N GLY A 28 -26.50 11.45 1.03
CA GLY A 28 -26.02 12.20 -0.12
C GLY A 28 -24.68 11.69 -0.70
N CYS A 29 -24.32 10.44 -0.40
CA CYS A 29 -23.10 9.81 -0.87
C CYS A 29 -23.42 8.39 -1.35
N ASP A 30 -22.86 7.99 -2.50
CA ASP A 30 -23.04 6.64 -3.04
C ASP A 30 -22.04 5.63 -2.44
N LEU A 31 -21.11 6.11 -1.62
CA LEU A 31 -20.10 5.27 -0.99
C LEU A 31 -20.70 4.41 0.12
N ILE A 32 -20.38 3.15 0.12
CA ILE A 32 -20.73 2.19 1.16
C ILE A 32 -19.43 1.76 1.85
N ASP A 33 -19.32 1.98 3.15
CA ASP A 33 -18.22 1.43 3.96
C ASP A 33 -18.67 0.06 4.50
N LEU A 34 -17.98 -1.00 4.07
CA LEU A 34 -18.19 -2.36 4.54
C LEU A 34 -17.02 -2.78 5.41
N GLN A 35 -17.31 -3.26 6.61
CA GLN A 35 -16.32 -3.72 7.56
C GLN A 35 -16.66 -5.10 8.10
N ALA A 36 -15.66 -5.99 8.18
CA ALA A 36 -15.71 -7.12 9.08
C ALA A 36 -15.21 -6.65 10.44
N VAL A 37 -16.09 -6.57 11.43
CA VAL A 37 -15.75 -6.20 12.80
C VAL A 37 -15.63 -7.48 13.60
N VAL A 38 -14.40 -7.90 13.91
CA VAL A 38 -14.13 -9.22 14.50
C VAL A 38 -13.27 -9.11 15.75
N GLU A 39 -13.44 -10.06 16.65
CA GLU A 39 -12.63 -10.22 17.85
C GLU A 39 -12.28 -11.69 18.08
N THR A 40 -11.28 -11.97 18.89
CA THR A 40 -10.94 -13.30 19.34
C THR A 40 -10.78 -13.34 20.85
N LYS A 41 -11.09 -14.49 21.46
CA LYS A 41 -10.81 -14.77 22.87
C LYS A 41 -9.52 -15.57 23.07
N LYS A 42 -8.89 -15.99 21.94
CA LYS A 42 -7.67 -16.80 21.96
C LYS A 42 -6.43 -15.92 21.86
N ASP A 43 -5.45 -16.28 22.66
CA ASP A 43 -4.13 -15.66 22.60
C ASP A 43 -3.32 -16.08 21.36
N ALA A 44 -2.25 -15.36 21.06
CA ALA A 44 -1.34 -15.63 19.94
C ALA A 44 -2.07 -15.74 18.58
N ARG A 45 -2.95 -14.78 18.30
CA ARG A 45 -3.65 -14.67 17.02
C ARG A 45 -3.21 -13.43 16.26
N ALA A 46 -3.18 -13.57 14.96
CA ALA A 46 -2.96 -12.49 14.02
C ALA A 46 -3.96 -12.57 12.88
N LEU A 47 -4.24 -11.44 12.27
CA LEU A 47 -5.12 -11.31 11.12
C LEU A 47 -4.31 -10.96 9.88
N LEU A 48 -4.60 -11.66 8.82
CA LEU A 48 -4.32 -11.27 7.45
C LEU A 48 -5.66 -11.28 6.72
N TYR A 49 -6.02 -10.18 6.09
CA TYR A 49 -7.28 -10.17 5.37
C TYR A 49 -7.14 -9.74 3.91
N HIS A 50 -7.95 -10.40 3.10
CA HIS A 50 -8.18 -10.05 1.72
C HIS A 50 -9.66 -9.75 1.58
N THR A 51 -10.00 -8.81 0.73
CA THR A 51 -11.38 -8.40 0.58
C THR A 51 -11.75 -8.25 -0.87
N GLY A 52 -13.00 -8.54 -1.17
CA GLY A 52 -13.48 -8.51 -2.53
C GLY A 52 -14.98 -8.67 -2.63
N LEU A 53 -15.43 -8.79 -3.86
CA LEU A 53 -16.81 -9.02 -4.23
C LEU A 53 -16.86 -10.15 -5.23
N THR A 54 -17.59 -11.20 -4.92
CA THR A 54 -17.95 -12.23 -5.88
C THR A 54 -19.25 -11.89 -6.59
N CYS A 55 -19.36 -12.23 -7.82
CA CYS A 55 -20.45 -11.82 -8.69
C CYS A 55 -21.08 -12.99 -9.43
N ASP A 56 -22.38 -12.87 -9.70
CA ASP A 56 -23.10 -13.71 -10.63
C ASP A 56 -22.53 -13.51 -12.07
N PRO A 57 -22.65 -14.50 -12.97
CA PRO A 57 -22.07 -14.51 -14.33
C PRO A 57 -22.51 -13.38 -15.29
N LYS A 58 -23.27 -12.39 -14.83
CA LYS A 58 -23.68 -11.22 -15.62
C LYS A 58 -22.64 -10.10 -15.71
N VAL A 59 -21.45 -10.30 -15.17
CA VAL A 59 -20.33 -9.37 -15.28
C VAL A 59 -19.85 -9.31 -16.72
N LYS A 60 -19.65 -8.09 -17.22
CA LYS A 60 -19.17 -7.85 -18.58
C LYS A 60 -17.67 -7.61 -18.64
N ALA A 61 -17.18 -6.75 -17.76
CA ALA A 61 -15.81 -6.31 -17.77
C ALA A 61 -15.30 -6.03 -16.35
N VAL A 62 -13.99 -6.01 -16.23
CA VAL A 62 -13.25 -5.52 -15.07
C VAL A 62 -12.31 -4.43 -15.55
N SER A 63 -12.21 -3.34 -14.80
CA SER A 63 -11.34 -2.23 -15.14
C SER A 63 -10.55 -1.73 -13.94
N TRP A 64 -9.40 -1.11 -14.22
CA TRP A 64 -8.52 -0.46 -13.23
C TRP A 64 -7.69 0.64 -13.88
N ILE A 65 -7.04 1.46 -13.07
CA ILE A 65 -6.01 2.38 -13.54
C ILE A 65 -4.64 1.70 -13.31
N GLY A 66 -3.91 1.49 -14.38
CA GLY A 66 -2.57 0.89 -14.35
C GLY A 66 -1.49 1.85 -13.85
N LEU A 67 -0.28 1.34 -13.69
CA LEU A 67 0.90 2.14 -13.29
C LEU A 67 1.28 3.19 -14.36
N ASP A 68 0.78 3.02 -15.56
CA ASP A 68 0.93 3.95 -16.70
C ASP A 68 -0.10 5.09 -16.69
N ASP A 69 -0.90 5.22 -15.61
CA ASP A 69 -2.00 6.18 -15.47
C ASP A 69 -3.14 6.02 -16.48
N LYS A 70 -3.21 4.90 -17.18
CA LYS A 70 -4.28 4.62 -18.13
C LYS A 70 -5.33 3.70 -17.56
N ALA A 71 -6.55 3.86 -18.03
CA ALA A 71 -7.61 2.90 -17.78
C ALA A 71 -7.35 1.62 -18.59
N HIS A 72 -7.31 0.50 -17.89
CA HIS A 72 -7.27 -0.83 -18.44
C HIS A 72 -8.62 -1.50 -18.26
N GLU A 73 -9.01 -2.32 -19.21
CA GLU A 73 -10.25 -3.07 -19.17
C GLU A 73 -10.04 -4.46 -19.76
N VAL A 74 -10.60 -5.45 -19.11
CA VAL A 74 -10.64 -6.83 -19.61
C VAL A 74 -12.05 -7.36 -19.51
N LYS A 75 -12.43 -8.24 -20.46
CA LYS A 75 -13.69 -8.97 -20.37
C LYS A 75 -13.66 -9.90 -19.16
N ALA A 76 -14.77 -9.94 -18.42
CA ALA A 76 -14.94 -10.88 -17.32
C ALA A 76 -15.06 -12.30 -17.91
N THR A 77 -13.97 -13.02 -17.92
CA THR A 77 -13.90 -14.41 -18.34
C THR A 77 -13.55 -15.29 -17.15
N SER A 78 -14.06 -16.50 -17.14
CA SER A 78 -13.65 -17.49 -16.14
C SER A 78 -12.17 -17.80 -16.35
N ARG A 79 -11.34 -17.17 -15.55
CA ARG A 79 -9.90 -17.40 -15.47
C ARG A 79 -9.56 -17.62 -14.00
N GLU A 80 -8.48 -18.33 -13.77
CA GLU A 80 -7.84 -18.32 -12.47
C GLU A 80 -7.58 -16.88 -12.03
N ALA A 81 -7.69 -16.60 -10.74
CA ALA A 81 -7.54 -15.25 -10.22
C ALA A 81 -6.13 -14.71 -10.50
N GLN A 82 -6.07 -13.54 -11.11
CA GLN A 82 -4.83 -12.86 -11.48
C GLN A 82 -4.63 -11.62 -10.62
N PRO A 83 -3.41 -11.39 -10.10
CA PRO A 83 -3.06 -10.14 -9.44
C PRO A 83 -2.79 -9.04 -10.47
N GLU A 84 -3.22 -7.82 -10.15
CA GLU A 84 -2.95 -6.63 -10.95
C GLU A 84 -2.38 -5.52 -10.07
N LYS A 85 -1.33 -4.86 -10.54
CA LYS A 85 -0.79 -3.65 -9.92
C LYS A 85 -1.58 -2.44 -10.40
N THR A 86 -2.22 -1.75 -9.48
CA THR A 86 -3.12 -0.64 -9.82
C THR A 86 -2.76 0.64 -9.10
N ARG A 87 -3.00 1.76 -9.74
CA ARG A 87 -3.04 3.07 -9.07
C ARG A 87 -4.26 3.13 -8.14
N ASN A 88 -4.13 3.87 -7.04
CA ASN A 88 -5.18 4.10 -6.05
C ASN A 88 -5.75 2.83 -5.40
N ARG A 89 -5.13 1.68 -5.61
CA ARG A 89 -5.57 0.37 -5.07
C ARG A 89 -7.04 0.06 -5.37
N ALA A 90 -7.52 0.52 -6.53
CA ALA A 90 -8.91 0.42 -6.92
C ALA A 90 -9.08 -0.50 -8.12
N ILE A 91 -10.16 -1.29 -8.08
CA ILE A 91 -10.61 -2.14 -9.18
C ILE A 91 -12.12 -2.03 -9.30
N ALA A 92 -12.63 -2.07 -10.50
CA ALA A 92 -14.06 -1.96 -10.76
C ALA A 92 -14.58 -3.11 -11.60
N LEU A 93 -15.80 -3.49 -11.27
CA LEU A 93 -16.60 -4.49 -11.96
C LEU A 93 -17.69 -3.77 -12.73
N GLU A 94 -17.91 -4.18 -13.98
CA GLU A 94 -18.96 -3.65 -14.84
C GLU A 94 -20.01 -4.70 -15.15
N THR A 95 -21.29 -4.31 -15.03
CA THR A 95 -22.47 -5.12 -15.37
C THR A 95 -23.25 -4.49 -16.52
N GLN A 96 -24.42 -5.03 -16.83
CA GLN A 96 -25.33 -4.40 -17.81
C GLN A 96 -25.90 -3.07 -17.35
N THR A 97 -26.11 -2.89 -16.05
CA THR A 97 -26.83 -1.75 -15.48
C THR A 97 -25.94 -0.69 -14.84
N GLY A 98 -24.68 -1.01 -14.58
CA GLY A 98 -23.74 -0.09 -13.93
C GLY A 98 -22.45 -0.79 -13.55
N SER A 99 -21.70 -0.17 -12.67
CA SER A 99 -20.42 -0.66 -12.16
C SER A 99 -20.33 -0.55 -10.65
N VAL A 100 -19.39 -1.26 -10.06
CA VAL A 100 -19.02 -1.14 -8.65
C VAL A 100 -17.51 -1.09 -8.57
N ALA A 101 -16.96 -0.01 -8.00
CA ALA A 101 -15.54 0.04 -7.66
C ALA A 101 -15.31 -0.38 -6.21
N LEU A 102 -14.22 -1.14 -6.01
CA LEU A 102 -13.69 -1.51 -4.71
C LEU A 102 -12.38 -0.79 -4.49
N PHE A 103 -12.20 -0.20 -3.32
CA PHE A 103 -10.95 0.43 -2.90
C PHE A 103 -10.87 0.55 -1.37
N PRO A 104 -9.67 0.51 -0.78
CA PRO A 104 -9.53 0.67 0.66
C PRO A 104 -9.79 2.12 1.06
N PRO A 105 -10.14 2.37 2.33
CA PRO A 105 -10.20 3.73 2.87
C PRO A 105 -8.89 4.48 2.61
N PRO A 106 -8.95 5.79 2.25
CA PRO A 106 -7.75 6.59 1.98
C PRO A 106 -6.77 6.56 3.17
N HIS A 107 -5.49 6.46 2.87
CA HIS A 107 -4.40 6.48 3.85
C HIS A 107 -4.50 5.42 4.94
N ARG A 108 -5.43 4.50 4.85
CA ARG A 108 -5.47 3.35 5.71
C ARG A 108 -4.44 2.35 5.22
N TYR A 109 -3.69 1.84 6.17
CA TYR A 109 -2.71 0.83 5.90
C TYR A 109 -3.40 -0.45 5.45
N PHE A 110 -3.33 -0.70 4.17
CA PHE A 110 -3.86 -1.89 3.55
C PHE A 110 -2.69 -2.56 2.88
N TYR A 111 -2.18 -3.60 3.50
CA TYR A 111 -1.09 -4.29 2.88
C TYR A 111 -1.49 -4.77 1.49
N PRO A 112 -0.71 -4.56 0.51
CA PRO A 112 0.47 -5.38 0.24
C PRO A 112 1.73 -4.81 0.85
N LEU A 113 2.67 -5.69 1.03
CA LEU A 113 4.05 -5.35 1.07
C LEU A 113 4.39 -4.76 -0.27
N ASP A 114 4.61 -3.50 -0.23
CA ASP A 114 5.19 -2.92 -1.37
C ASP A 114 6.69 -2.97 -1.25
N GLU A 115 7.31 -3.00 -2.34
CA GLU A 115 8.74 -2.80 -2.37
C GLU A 115 9.04 -1.30 -2.25
N ALA A 116 8.54 -0.51 -3.17
CA ALA A 116 8.87 0.91 -3.25
C ALA A 116 7.65 1.81 -3.37
N TYR A 117 6.54 1.25 -3.78
CA TYR A 117 5.51 2.06 -4.41
C TYR A 117 4.22 2.15 -3.62
N ASN A 118 4.01 1.31 -2.64
CA ASN A 118 2.74 1.20 -1.93
C ASN A 118 1.53 1.25 -2.89
N LEU A 119 1.73 0.72 -4.07
CA LEU A 119 0.71 0.60 -5.09
C LEU A 119 -0.02 -0.69 -4.82
N GLY A 120 -1.26 -0.59 -4.42
CA GLY A 120 -2.05 -1.73 -4.03
C GLY A 120 -2.10 -2.78 -5.12
N PHE A 121 -2.13 -4.01 -4.70
CA PHE A 121 -2.48 -5.11 -5.56
C PHE A 121 -3.98 -5.31 -5.54
N THR A 122 -4.53 -5.54 -6.70
CA THR A 122 -5.91 -5.98 -6.88
C THR A 122 -5.90 -7.35 -7.54
N TRP A 123 -7.04 -7.98 -7.60
CA TRP A 123 -7.17 -9.24 -8.32
C TRP A 123 -8.51 -9.28 -9.03
N HIS A 124 -8.60 -10.07 -10.07
CA HIS A 124 -9.84 -10.44 -10.74
C HIS A 124 -9.74 -11.88 -11.26
N GLY A 125 -10.86 -12.58 -11.32
CA GLY A 125 -10.91 -13.93 -11.85
C GLY A 125 -11.78 -14.87 -11.03
N THR A 126 -11.61 -16.17 -11.26
CA THR A 126 -12.38 -17.23 -10.62
C THR A 126 -11.52 -18.01 -9.64
N GLY A 127 -12.11 -18.50 -8.56
CA GLY A 127 -11.43 -19.41 -7.63
C GLY A 127 -10.34 -18.73 -6.81
N PHE A 128 -10.58 -17.52 -6.35
CA PHE A 128 -9.63 -16.80 -5.53
C PHE A 128 -9.18 -17.60 -4.30
N MET A 129 -7.88 -17.91 -4.23
CA MET A 129 -7.26 -18.74 -3.18
C MET A 129 -7.91 -20.12 -2.97
N GLU A 130 -8.57 -20.66 -3.99
CA GLU A 130 -9.33 -21.91 -3.93
C GLU A 130 -10.51 -21.90 -2.93
N GLU A 131 -10.68 -20.82 -2.17
CA GLU A 131 -11.68 -20.72 -1.11
C GLU A 131 -12.95 -19.98 -1.56
N VAL A 132 -12.85 -19.09 -2.56
CA VAL A 132 -13.96 -18.25 -3.01
C VAL A 132 -14.42 -18.70 -4.38
N PRO A 133 -15.55 -19.41 -4.47
CA PRO A 133 -16.08 -19.88 -5.75
C PRO A 133 -16.63 -18.71 -6.59
N GLY A 134 -16.60 -18.89 -7.90
CA GLY A 134 -17.15 -17.93 -8.85
C GLY A 134 -16.18 -16.84 -9.27
N PHE A 135 -16.65 -15.96 -10.13
CA PHE A 135 -15.89 -14.81 -10.60
C PHE A 135 -15.96 -13.66 -9.61
N GLY A 136 -14.84 -13.03 -9.35
CA GLY A 136 -14.78 -11.90 -8.44
C GLY A 136 -13.69 -10.89 -8.77
N ILE A 137 -13.72 -9.82 -8.02
CA ILE A 137 -12.67 -8.78 -7.95
C ILE A 137 -12.35 -8.50 -6.49
N GLY A 138 -11.16 -8.01 -6.21
CA GLY A 138 -10.83 -7.61 -4.84
C GLY A 138 -9.47 -6.97 -4.71
N ILE A 139 -9.13 -6.71 -3.46
CA ILE A 139 -7.88 -6.09 -3.06
C ILE A 139 -7.14 -7.05 -2.15
N ARG A 140 -5.86 -7.24 -2.42
CA ARG A 140 -5.03 -8.18 -1.69
C ARG A 140 -3.54 -7.96 -1.95
N GLN A 141 -2.74 -8.68 -1.19
CA GLN A 141 -1.32 -8.86 -1.46
C GLN A 141 -1.12 -9.69 -2.74
N ASP A 142 0.00 -9.46 -3.42
CA ASP A 142 0.45 -10.27 -4.55
C ASP A 142 0.51 -11.76 -4.17
N LEU A 143 -0.04 -12.62 -5.02
CA LEU A 143 -0.04 -14.08 -4.84
C LEU A 143 1.37 -14.64 -4.81
N GLU A 144 2.23 -14.13 -5.68
CA GLU A 144 3.61 -14.57 -5.87
C GLU A 144 4.60 -13.77 -5.01
N GLY A 145 4.08 -12.87 -4.17
CA GLY A 145 4.89 -12.05 -3.29
C GLY A 145 5.69 -12.86 -2.27
N ASP A 146 6.76 -12.26 -1.77
CA ASP A 146 7.62 -12.88 -0.76
C ASP A 146 6.86 -13.10 0.55
N ARG A 147 6.49 -14.36 0.80
CA ARG A 147 5.71 -14.76 1.97
C ARG A 147 6.41 -14.53 3.31
N ARG A 148 7.70 -14.26 3.34
CA ARG A 148 8.42 -13.89 4.56
C ARG A 148 7.96 -12.55 5.12
N TRP A 149 7.40 -11.73 4.28
CA TRP A 149 6.93 -10.37 4.60
C TRP A 149 5.41 -10.27 4.62
N VAL A 150 4.75 -11.37 4.97
CA VAL A 150 3.28 -11.39 5.07
C VAL A 150 2.82 -10.36 6.10
N PRO A 151 1.97 -9.44 5.71
CA PRO A 151 1.50 -8.35 6.57
C PRO A 151 0.36 -8.83 7.46
N TRP A 152 0.67 -9.33 8.58
CA TRP A 152 -0.36 -9.58 9.58
C TRP A 152 -0.41 -8.47 10.64
N SER A 153 -1.59 -8.29 11.19
CA SER A 153 -1.81 -7.47 12.38
C SER A 153 -2.10 -8.39 13.56
N ASN A 154 -1.46 -8.13 14.69
CA ASN A 154 -1.77 -8.84 15.92
C ASN A 154 -3.23 -8.60 16.32
N ALA A 155 -3.89 -9.65 16.79
CA ALA A 155 -5.25 -9.61 17.31
C ALA A 155 -5.26 -10.06 18.78
N PRO A 156 -4.96 -9.15 19.71
CA PRO A 156 -5.01 -9.48 21.14
C PRO A 156 -6.42 -9.89 21.57
N PRO A 157 -6.55 -10.83 22.52
CA PRO A 157 -7.84 -11.25 23.03
C PRO A 157 -8.70 -10.09 23.52
N GLY A 158 -9.99 -10.08 23.15
CA GLY A 158 -10.94 -9.05 23.54
C GLY A 158 -10.75 -7.69 22.88
N THR A 159 -9.89 -7.62 21.84
CA THR A 159 -9.70 -6.40 21.05
C THR A 159 -10.44 -6.52 19.73
N SER A 160 -11.35 -5.60 19.46
CA SER A 160 -12.06 -5.53 18.21
C SER A 160 -11.13 -5.05 17.07
N GLN A 161 -11.19 -5.75 15.93
CA GLN A 161 -10.50 -5.43 14.71
C GLN A 161 -11.52 -5.02 13.65
N GLU A 162 -11.28 -3.91 12.96
CA GLU A 162 -12.14 -3.42 11.90
C GLU A 162 -11.43 -3.56 10.55
N LEU A 163 -11.88 -4.50 9.72
CA LEU A 163 -11.29 -4.85 8.43
C LEU A 163 -12.21 -4.34 7.33
N GLY A 164 -11.87 -3.21 6.75
CA GLY A 164 -12.81 -2.46 5.91
C GLY A 164 -12.41 -2.30 4.45
N ILE A 165 -13.44 -2.11 3.63
CA ILE A 165 -13.32 -1.74 2.21
C ILE A 165 -14.47 -0.82 1.82
N PHE A 166 -14.22 0.08 0.89
CA PHE A 166 -15.28 0.87 0.27
C PHE A 166 -15.82 0.21 -1.00
N TRP A 167 -17.13 0.23 -1.12
CA TRP A 167 -17.86 -0.06 -2.34
C TRP A 167 -18.45 1.23 -2.89
N LEU A 168 -18.23 1.47 -4.17
CA LEU A 168 -18.79 2.62 -4.88
C LEU A 168 -19.62 2.15 -6.06
N PRO A 169 -20.94 1.96 -5.87
CA PRO A 169 -21.86 1.74 -6.99
C PRO A 169 -21.94 2.97 -7.87
N SER A 170 -22.01 2.78 -9.19
CA SER A 170 -22.13 3.87 -10.17
C SER A 170 -22.82 3.43 -11.44
N PHE A 171 -23.43 4.38 -12.15
CA PHE A 171 -23.84 4.20 -13.53
C PHE A 171 -22.71 4.49 -14.53
N ASP A 172 -21.60 5.09 -14.07
CA ASP A 172 -20.41 5.28 -14.88
C ASP A 172 -19.76 3.94 -15.23
N ARG A 173 -19.09 3.89 -16.38
CA ARG A 173 -18.46 2.67 -16.91
C ARG A 173 -17.04 2.92 -17.33
N GLY A 174 -16.27 1.84 -17.41
CA GLY A 174 -14.87 1.89 -17.78
C GLY A 174 -14.08 2.80 -16.85
N GLY A 175 -13.11 3.53 -17.42
CA GLY A 175 -12.24 4.41 -16.65
C GLY A 175 -12.91 5.56 -15.88
N LYS A 176 -14.16 5.92 -16.23
CA LYS A 176 -14.85 7.06 -15.61
C LYS A 176 -15.19 6.86 -14.14
N ILE A 177 -15.44 5.64 -13.69
CA ILE A 177 -15.72 5.36 -12.28
C ILE A 177 -14.55 5.76 -11.40
N PHE A 178 -13.31 5.71 -11.90
CA PHE A 178 -12.11 6.05 -11.15
C PHE A 178 -11.95 7.55 -10.90
N ASP A 179 -12.61 8.41 -11.69
CA ASP A 179 -12.68 9.83 -11.36
C ASP A 179 -13.43 10.06 -10.06
N ARG A 180 -14.49 9.28 -9.83
CA ARG A 180 -15.23 9.30 -8.56
C ARG A 180 -14.41 8.69 -7.42
N VAL A 181 -13.71 7.58 -7.65
CA VAL A 181 -12.80 7.01 -6.66
C VAL A 181 -11.77 8.06 -6.24
N ARG A 182 -11.13 8.73 -7.21
CA ARG A 182 -10.16 9.80 -6.93
C ARG A 182 -10.76 10.97 -6.14
N ALA A 183 -12.02 11.31 -6.36
CA ALA A 183 -12.69 12.35 -5.58
C ALA A 183 -12.83 11.97 -4.09
N TYR A 184 -13.09 10.69 -3.78
CA TYR A 184 -13.16 10.20 -2.40
C TYR A 184 -11.79 9.97 -1.76
N THR A 185 -10.79 9.57 -2.54
CA THR A 185 -9.43 9.30 -2.06
C THR A 185 -8.51 10.52 -2.11
N HIS A 186 -9.03 11.67 -2.58
CA HIS A 186 -8.22 12.86 -2.87
C HIS A 186 -7.04 12.56 -3.81
N GLY A 187 -7.24 11.63 -4.74
CA GLY A 187 -6.20 11.16 -5.65
C GLY A 187 -5.06 10.40 -4.95
N ASP A 188 -5.33 9.79 -3.80
CA ASP A 188 -4.35 9.17 -2.90
C ASP A 188 -3.23 10.13 -2.45
N ARG A 189 -3.56 11.39 -2.31
CA ARG A 189 -2.62 12.42 -1.86
C ARG A 189 -2.93 12.86 -0.45
N PHE A 190 -1.88 13.04 0.34
CA PHE A 190 -2.02 13.71 1.63
C PHE A 190 -2.39 15.18 1.42
N PRO A 191 -3.42 15.69 2.11
CA PRO A 191 -3.81 17.08 1.98
C PRO A 191 -2.73 18.00 2.53
N VAL A 192 -2.56 19.13 1.86
CA VAL A 192 -1.68 20.20 2.38
C VAL A 192 -2.34 20.83 3.60
N VAL A 193 -1.64 20.78 4.74
CA VAL A 193 -2.04 21.48 5.96
C VAL A 193 -1.23 22.77 6.06
N PRO A 194 -1.85 23.96 6.04
CA PRO A 194 -1.15 25.23 6.10
C PRO A 194 -0.17 25.30 7.28
N GLY A 195 1.04 25.74 7.02
CA GLY A 195 2.09 25.86 8.04
C GLY A 195 2.77 24.54 8.45
N HIS A 196 2.38 23.40 7.85
CA HIS A 196 2.92 22.08 8.14
C HIS A 196 3.51 21.44 6.89
N LYS A 197 4.42 20.50 7.12
CA LYS A 197 4.98 19.63 6.09
C LYS A 197 4.59 18.17 6.37
N THR A 198 4.23 17.45 5.33
CA THR A 198 4.05 16.00 5.43
C THR A 198 5.41 15.34 5.58
N PHE A 199 5.52 14.45 6.53
CA PHE A 199 6.75 13.74 6.86
C PHE A 199 6.48 12.26 7.04
N THR A 200 7.30 11.40 6.43
CA THR A 200 7.36 9.99 6.75
C THR A 200 8.76 9.61 7.19
N SER A 201 8.84 8.80 8.23
CA SER A 201 10.10 8.28 8.75
C SER A 201 10.23 6.80 8.44
N HIS A 202 11.46 6.29 8.51
CA HIS A 202 11.71 4.87 8.55
C HIS A 202 11.38 4.15 7.22
N TYR A 203 11.80 4.77 6.11
CA TYR A 203 11.62 4.14 4.81
C TYR A 203 12.89 3.40 4.37
N HIS A 204 12.75 2.09 4.15
CA HIS A 204 13.81 1.21 3.68
C HIS A 204 13.60 0.87 2.21
N ILE A 205 14.55 1.20 1.37
CA ILE A 205 14.58 0.77 -0.04
C ILE A 205 15.98 0.32 -0.47
N GLU A 206 16.98 0.52 0.40
CA GLU A 206 18.37 0.20 0.14
C GLU A 206 18.89 0.84 -1.17
N HIS A 207 18.46 2.06 -1.46
CA HIS A 207 18.84 2.79 -2.67
C HIS A 207 20.35 3.03 -2.74
N ALA A 208 20.94 3.51 -1.65
CA ALA A 208 22.37 3.76 -1.59
C ALA A 208 23.19 2.47 -1.71
N THR A 209 22.70 1.37 -1.15
CA THR A 209 23.29 0.05 -1.32
C THR A 209 23.29 -0.39 -2.77
N LYS A 210 22.14 -0.32 -3.44
CA LYS A 210 21.99 -0.64 -4.87
C LYS A 210 22.90 0.24 -5.75
N LEU A 211 23.03 1.51 -5.39
CA LEU A 211 23.92 2.47 -6.07
C LEU A 211 25.40 2.08 -5.95
N ILE A 212 25.84 1.75 -4.73
CA ILE A 212 27.22 1.35 -4.45
C ILE A 212 27.54 0.09 -5.24
N GLU A 213 26.69 -0.92 -5.19
CA GLU A 213 26.85 -2.17 -5.94
C GLU A 213 26.91 -1.96 -7.45
N ALA A 214 26.09 -1.06 -7.98
CA ALA A 214 26.13 -0.73 -9.40
C ALA A 214 27.44 -0.05 -9.80
N ARG A 215 27.98 0.82 -8.95
CA ARG A 215 29.28 1.49 -9.15
C ARG A 215 30.45 0.51 -9.06
N GLU A 216 30.41 -0.44 -8.14
CA GLU A 216 31.41 -1.50 -8.00
C GLU A 216 31.44 -2.42 -9.23
N LYS A 217 30.28 -2.80 -9.77
CA LYS A 217 30.14 -3.70 -10.92
C LYS A 217 30.47 -3.05 -12.27
N LYS A 218 30.13 -1.78 -12.47
CA LYS A 218 30.20 -1.10 -13.78
C LYS A 218 31.22 0.04 -13.83
N GLY A 219 31.97 0.26 -12.76
CA GLY A 219 32.79 1.46 -12.63
C GLY A 219 31.94 2.73 -12.51
N LYS A 220 32.58 3.89 -12.60
CA LYS A 220 31.87 5.18 -12.55
C LYS A 220 31.05 5.52 -13.82
N ALA A 221 31.05 4.63 -14.82
CA ALA A 221 30.28 4.78 -16.04
C ALA A 221 28.76 4.73 -15.73
N ALA A 222 28.01 5.45 -16.52
CA ALA A 222 26.58 5.79 -16.39
C ALA A 222 25.74 4.89 -15.50
N LEU A 223 25.22 5.47 -14.42
CA LEU A 223 24.22 4.82 -13.55
C LEU A 223 23.02 4.34 -14.36
N PRO A 224 22.48 3.17 -14.03
CA PRO A 224 21.21 2.71 -14.60
C PRO A 224 20.12 3.79 -14.47
N PRO A 225 19.21 3.94 -15.44
CA PRO A 225 18.14 4.92 -15.39
C PRO A 225 17.33 4.88 -14.09
N ALA A 226 17.02 3.68 -13.59
CA ALA A 226 16.29 3.47 -12.34
C ALA A 226 17.03 4.01 -11.09
N LEU A 227 18.35 4.10 -11.10
CA LEU A 227 19.12 4.71 -10.00
C LEU A 227 19.35 6.21 -10.21
N ARG A 228 19.35 6.67 -11.47
CA ARG A 228 19.44 8.12 -11.77
C ARG A 228 18.18 8.86 -11.37
N LYS A 229 17.03 8.28 -11.68
CA LYS A 229 15.70 8.80 -11.39
C LYS A 229 14.89 7.68 -10.73
N PRO A 230 15.08 7.44 -9.43
CA PRO A 230 14.40 6.35 -8.74
C PRO A 230 12.93 6.65 -8.59
N GLU A 231 12.10 5.69 -8.96
CA GLU A 231 10.66 5.82 -9.04
C GLU A 231 10.00 6.12 -7.68
N PHE A 232 10.56 5.62 -6.58
CA PHE A 232 10.04 5.92 -5.25
C PHE A 232 9.95 7.41 -4.93
N VAL A 233 10.88 8.22 -5.47
CA VAL A 233 10.88 9.68 -5.29
C VAL A 233 9.64 10.30 -5.93
N GLU A 234 9.29 9.87 -7.14
CA GLU A 234 8.11 10.38 -7.84
C GLU A 234 6.82 9.92 -7.12
N VAL A 235 6.78 8.67 -6.67
CA VAL A 235 5.63 8.13 -5.92
C VAL A 235 5.38 8.93 -4.62
N PHE A 236 6.43 9.25 -3.86
CA PHE A 236 6.28 10.08 -2.67
C PHE A 236 5.82 11.50 -3.01
N LYS A 237 6.36 12.11 -4.05
CA LYS A 237 5.92 13.44 -4.52
C LYS A 237 4.46 13.41 -4.96
N GLU A 238 4.07 12.40 -5.71
CA GLU A 238 2.68 12.21 -6.17
C GLU A 238 1.72 11.99 -4.99
N SER A 239 2.14 11.27 -3.95
CA SER A 239 1.33 11.09 -2.74
C SER A 239 1.23 12.36 -1.87
N GLY A 240 1.95 13.41 -2.20
CA GLY A 240 1.97 14.66 -1.44
C GLY A 240 2.93 14.66 -0.23
N MET A 241 3.84 13.67 -0.16
CA MET A 241 4.92 13.69 0.82
C MET A 241 5.94 14.76 0.49
N GLN A 242 6.36 15.51 1.48
CA GLN A 242 7.31 16.60 1.32
C GLN A 242 8.67 16.28 1.97
N ILE A 243 8.69 15.42 2.99
CA ILE A 243 9.91 15.00 3.66
C ILE A 243 9.86 13.50 3.86
N VAL A 244 10.88 12.79 3.38
CA VAL A 244 11.01 11.34 3.51
C VAL A 244 12.36 11.01 4.13
N HIS A 245 12.35 10.28 5.23
CA HIS A 245 13.55 9.78 5.86
C HIS A 245 13.91 8.41 5.28
N LEU A 246 15.08 8.31 4.67
CA LEU A 246 15.66 7.05 4.24
C LEU A 246 16.48 6.44 5.38
N ALA A 247 15.97 5.34 5.95
CA ALA A 247 16.64 4.59 7.00
C ALA A 247 17.42 3.43 6.39
N GLU A 248 18.54 3.73 5.76
CA GLU A 248 19.30 2.74 4.97
C GLU A 248 20.37 1.97 5.76
N PHE A 249 21.01 1.03 5.10
CA PHE A 249 22.09 0.19 5.63
C PHE A 249 21.71 -0.70 6.81
N HIS A 250 20.43 -0.99 7.00
CA HIS A 250 19.96 -1.85 8.07
C HIS A 250 20.76 -3.16 8.17
N ASN A 251 21.01 -3.81 7.04
CA ASN A 251 21.75 -5.08 6.99
C ASN A 251 23.25 -4.92 6.66
N ARG A 252 23.61 -3.93 5.85
CA ARG A 252 24.96 -3.81 5.27
C ARG A 252 25.98 -3.24 6.26
N LEU A 253 25.60 -2.33 7.13
CA LEU A 253 26.49 -1.79 8.14
C LEU A 253 26.74 -2.72 9.34
N GLY A 254 26.05 -3.84 9.46
CA GLY A 254 26.05 -4.71 10.64
C GLY A 254 27.44 -5.03 11.20
N ARG A 255 28.41 -5.39 10.37
CA ARG A 255 29.80 -5.62 10.77
C ARG A 255 30.67 -4.37 10.66
N SER A 256 30.38 -3.47 9.74
CA SER A 256 31.15 -2.24 9.48
C SER A 256 30.81 -1.11 10.46
N ARG A 257 29.74 -1.20 11.24
CA ARG A 257 29.39 -0.22 12.28
C ARG A 257 30.46 -0.01 13.34
N ARG A 258 31.35 -0.99 13.52
CA ARG A 258 32.49 -0.89 14.45
C ARG A 258 33.74 -0.33 13.81
N ASP A 259 33.71 -0.02 12.52
CA ASP A 259 34.83 0.46 11.74
C ASP A 259 34.43 1.76 11.02
N PRO A 260 34.72 2.92 11.61
CA PRO A 260 34.34 4.22 11.04
C PRO A 260 34.88 4.43 9.63
N ASP A 261 36.04 3.94 9.32
CA ASP A 261 36.68 4.12 8.01
C ASP A 261 35.88 3.42 6.89
N LYS A 262 35.13 2.36 7.24
CA LYS A 262 34.23 1.68 6.31
C LYS A 262 32.82 2.23 6.33
N ALA A 263 32.34 2.72 7.46
CA ALA A 263 30.97 3.22 7.61
C ALA A 263 30.79 4.61 7.02
N LEU A 264 31.69 5.54 7.33
CA LEU A 264 31.57 6.94 6.92
C LEU A 264 31.44 7.15 5.41
N PRO A 265 32.19 6.45 4.52
CA PRO A 265 32.01 6.59 3.07
C PRO A 265 30.61 6.13 2.59
N LEU A 266 30.00 5.15 3.25
CA LEU A 266 28.65 4.68 2.91
C LEU A 266 27.62 5.74 3.32
N LEU A 267 27.72 6.28 4.52
CA LEU A 267 26.86 7.35 5.01
C LEU A 267 26.99 8.61 4.17
N LYS A 268 28.21 8.95 3.75
CA LYS A 268 28.45 10.06 2.82
C LYS A 268 27.73 9.81 1.47
N THR A 269 27.78 8.58 0.96
CA THR A 269 27.09 8.24 -0.29
C THR A 269 25.58 8.41 -0.14
N LEU A 270 25.00 7.98 0.97
CA LEU A 270 23.59 8.19 1.27
C LEU A 270 23.23 9.67 1.32
N HIS A 271 24.04 10.47 2.05
CA HIS A 271 23.83 11.91 2.14
C HIS A 271 23.86 12.57 0.74
N ASP A 272 24.89 12.27 -0.06
CA ASP A 272 25.06 12.86 -1.40
C ASP A 272 23.86 12.49 -2.31
N GLU A 273 23.34 11.29 -2.20
CA GLU A 273 22.14 10.86 -2.94
C GLU A 273 20.87 11.56 -2.45
N CYS A 274 20.70 11.73 -1.16
CA CYS A 274 19.58 12.49 -0.61
C CYS A 274 19.60 13.95 -1.09
N VAL A 275 20.77 14.57 -1.12
CA VAL A 275 20.95 15.93 -1.69
C VAL A 275 20.61 15.95 -3.17
N ARG A 276 21.11 14.99 -3.95
CA ARG A 276 20.89 14.92 -5.40
C ARG A 276 19.42 14.76 -5.78
N LEU A 277 18.67 14.02 -4.97
CA LEU A 277 17.26 13.66 -5.24
C LEU A 277 16.27 14.62 -4.59
N SER A 278 16.73 15.52 -3.73
CA SER A 278 15.91 16.56 -3.12
C SER A 278 15.74 17.78 -4.03
N ASP A 279 14.63 18.50 -3.84
CA ASP A 279 14.39 19.79 -4.49
C ASP A 279 13.65 20.76 -3.53
N LYS A 280 13.21 21.91 -4.05
CA LYS A 280 12.51 22.94 -3.25
C LYS A 280 11.22 22.45 -2.59
N GLY A 281 10.56 21.43 -3.17
CA GLY A 281 9.29 20.91 -2.70
C GLY A 281 9.38 19.57 -1.98
N PHE A 282 10.53 18.91 -2.07
CA PHE A 282 10.73 17.55 -1.60
C PHE A 282 12.13 17.36 -1.01
N LEU A 283 12.18 16.89 0.24
CA LEU A 283 13.41 16.64 0.98
C LEU A 283 13.56 15.15 1.28
N LEU A 284 14.62 14.54 0.82
CA LEU A 284 15.11 13.28 1.33
C LEU A 284 16.06 13.53 2.50
N LEU A 285 15.77 12.93 3.63
CA LEU A 285 16.54 13.06 4.85
C LEU A 285 17.35 11.77 5.08
N PRO A 286 18.68 11.83 5.04
CA PRO A 286 19.50 10.64 5.26
C PRO A 286 19.51 10.22 6.71
N GLY A 287 19.52 8.92 6.95
CA GLY A 287 19.61 8.36 8.28
C GLY A 287 19.78 6.85 8.30
N GLU A 288 19.78 6.30 9.48
CA GLU A 288 19.90 4.89 9.76
C GLU A 288 18.84 4.42 10.75
N GLU A 289 18.63 3.12 10.75
CA GLU A 289 17.95 2.41 11.84
C GLU A 289 18.95 1.46 12.53
N PRO A 290 19.77 1.95 13.47
CA PRO A 290 20.68 1.09 14.19
C PRO A 290 19.96 0.19 15.18
N ASN A 291 20.29 -1.10 15.13
CA ASN A 291 19.97 -2.04 16.20
C ASN A 291 20.87 -1.77 17.41
N VAL A 292 20.29 -1.37 18.52
CA VAL A 292 21.02 -1.11 19.77
C VAL A 292 20.77 -2.23 20.77
N HIS A 293 21.79 -2.59 21.56
CA HIS A 293 21.71 -3.70 22.50
C HIS A 293 20.77 -3.46 23.70
N LEU A 294 20.20 -2.29 23.83
CA LEU A 294 19.14 -1.98 24.81
C LEU A 294 17.74 -2.43 24.37
N GLY A 295 17.65 -3.27 23.31
CA GLY A 295 16.41 -3.93 22.93
C GLY A 295 15.49 -3.09 22.03
N GLY A 296 16.01 -2.14 21.26
CA GLY A 296 15.22 -1.34 20.35
C GLY A 296 15.91 -1.02 19.05
N HIS A 297 15.09 -0.64 18.07
CA HIS A 297 15.55 0.00 16.84
C HIS A 297 15.44 1.52 17.04
N TRP A 298 16.52 2.21 16.78
CA TRP A 298 16.56 3.64 16.90
C TRP A 298 16.62 4.28 15.52
N ILE A 299 15.94 5.38 15.33
CA ILE A 299 16.01 6.14 14.10
C ILE A 299 16.92 7.33 14.31
N SER A 300 17.94 7.43 13.47
CA SER A 300 18.87 8.54 13.48
C SER A 300 18.75 9.34 12.18
N PHE A 301 18.96 10.65 12.27
CA PHE A 301 18.91 11.58 11.16
C PHE A 301 20.27 12.27 11.00
N PHE A 302 20.77 12.37 9.79
CA PHE A 302 22.03 13.05 9.50
C PHE A 302 21.78 14.28 8.60
N PRO A 303 21.49 15.45 9.15
CA PRO A 303 21.24 16.63 8.33
C PRO A 303 22.52 17.16 7.64
N ARG A 304 23.68 16.66 8.04
CA ARG A 304 25.00 16.97 7.46
C ARG A 304 25.82 15.70 7.30
N PRO A 305 26.78 15.67 6.35
CA PRO A 305 27.76 14.59 6.31
C PRO A 305 28.53 14.55 7.62
N VAL A 306 28.74 13.38 8.12
CA VAL A 306 29.54 13.13 9.33
C VAL A 306 31.01 13.10 8.96
#